data_6e416aeea37c2d1623b88517b57aa542
#
_entry.id   6e416aeea37c2d1623b88517b57aa542
#
_cell.length_a   1.000
_cell.length_b   1.000
_cell.length_c   1.000
_cell.angle_alpha   90.00
_cell.angle_beta   90.00
_cell.angle_gamma   90.00
#
_symmetry.space_group_name_H-M   'P 1'
#
loop_
_entity.id
_entity.type
_entity.pdbx_description
1 polymer ?
#
loop_
_entity_poly.entity_id
_entity_poly.type
_entity_poly.pdbx_seq_one_letter_code
_entity_poly.pdbx_strand_id
1 'polypeptide(L)'
;MAVHQQPATPFTLGTHLSEPTGAHASAYGTITRRTTGEPLGRTGTIHTPHGDIHTPAFIPVGTRATVKTLTPEQIRSTGAQAVLGNAYHLYLQPGADIVDEAGGIAEFMNWHGPTYTDSGGFQVLSLGSGFKKVLAAEFAGTDRDGEVRRGKERMANVDDEGVTFRSHLDGSRHRFTPEVSMQIQHQLGADIIFAFDELTTLLNSRGYQEEALERTRLWAERCLVEHSRLTVERAHRPPQALWGVIQGAQYEDLRRKACRDLQQLSLESEERGGVGSVSYTHLR
;
A
#
# COMPACT_ATOMS: atom_id res chain seq x y z
N MET A 1 -26.59 17.54 -14.46
CA MET A 1 -25.36 16.71 -14.31
C MET A 1 -24.34 17.56 -13.60
N ALA A 2 -24.17 17.35 -12.29
CA ALA A 2 -23.10 18.03 -11.55
C ALA A 2 -21.78 17.30 -11.86
N VAL A 3 -20.90 17.96 -12.55
CA VAL A 3 -19.51 17.52 -12.70
C VAL A 3 -18.92 17.61 -11.29
N HIS A 4 -18.70 16.45 -10.64
CA HIS A 4 -17.90 16.40 -9.44
C HIS A 4 -16.48 16.81 -9.86
N GLN A 5 -16.14 18.10 -9.68
CA GLN A 5 -14.76 18.53 -9.72
C GLN A 5 -14.04 17.82 -8.57
N GLN A 6 -13.13 16.91 -8.89
CA GLN A 6 -12.15 16.43 -7.92
C GLN A 6 -11.41 17.64 -7.35
N PRO A 7 -11.11 17.67 -6.04
CA PRO A 7 -10.24 18.69 -5.51
C PRO A 7 -8.92 18.68 -6.29
N ALA A 8 -8.45 19.83 -6.70
CA ALA A 8 -7.33 20.04 -7.61
C ALA A 8 -6.00 19.39 -7.14
N THR A 9 -5.91 19.01 -5.86
CA THR A 9 -4.80 18.24 -5.29
C THR A 9 -5.29 17.38 -4.13
N PRO A 10 -5.05 16.05 -4.14
CA PRO A 10 -5.45 15.15 -3.05
C PRO A 10 -4.62 15.37 -1.77
N PHE A 11 -3.62 16.24 -1.79
CA PHE A 11 -2.74 16.51 -0.67
C PHE A 11 -2.36 18.00 -0.57
N THR A 12 -2.54 18.56 0.62
CA THR A 12 -2.10 19.91 0.95
C THR A 12 -0.85 19.87 1.83
N LEU A 13 0.21 20.54 1.39
CA LEU A 13 1.44 20.69 2.17
C LEU A 13 1.21 21.65 3.34
N GLY A 14 1.63 21.22 4.53
CA GLY A 14 1.67 22.05 5.72
C GLY A 14 3.07 22.59 6.04
N THR A 15 3.31 22.90 7.29
CA THR A 15 4.57 23.45 7.79
C THR A 15 5.61 22.35 8.03
N HIS A 16 6.89 22.69 7.94
CA HIS A 16 7.97 21.83 8.39
C HIS A 16 7.87 21.55 9.88
N LEU A 17 8.20 20.31 10.29
CA LEU A 17 8.25 19.93 11.70
C LEU A 17 9.41 20.67 12.37
N SER A 18 9.13 21.34 13.49
CA SER A 18 10.17 21.92 14.35
C SER A 18 10.84 20.81 15.17
N GLU A 19 12.07 21.07 15.64
CA GLU A 19 12.72 20.18 16.58
C GLU A 19 11.91 20.10 17.88
N PRO A 20 11.79 18.88 18.47
CA PRO A 20 11.16 18.75 19.78
C PRO A 20 11.96 19.54 20.80
N THR A 21 11.26 20.30 21.63
CA THR A 21 11.86 21.08 22.73
C THR A 21 11.51 20.44 24.06
N GLY A 22 12.37 20.64 25.06
CA GLY A 22 12.16 20.16 26.42
C GLY A 22 12.73 18.76 26.71
N ALA A 23 12.28 18.14 27.79
CA ALA A 23 12.82 16.89 28.35
C ALA A 23 12.74 15.68 27.40
N HIS A 24 11.90 15.72 26.39
CA HIS A 24 11.71 14.63 25.43
C HIS A 24 12.55 14.79 24.13
N ALA A 25 13.28 15.88 23.97
CA ALA A 25 14.06 16.15 22.76
C ALA A 25 15.08 15.04 22.44
N SER A 26 15.69 14.45 23.47
CA SER A 26 16.66 13.35 23.34
C SER A 26 16.04 12.00 22.97
N ALA A 27 14.75 11.80 23.22
CA ALA A 27 14.07 10.53 22.95
C ALA A 27 13.73 10.33 21.46
N TYR A 28 13.67 11.40 20.69
CA TYR A 28 13.25 11.36 19.29
C TYR A 28 14.40 11.46 18.28
N GLY A 29 15.64 11.53 18.76
CA GLY A 29 16.83 11.65 17.92
C GLY A 29 16.96 13.00 17.22
N THR A 30 17.87 13.08 16.26
CA THR A 30 18.13 14.28 15.48
C THR A 30 17.18 14.33 14.26
N ILE A 31 16.51 15.46 14.07
CA ILE A 31 15.71 15.69 12.86
C ILE A 31 16.64 15.78 11.65
N THR A 32 16.40 14.94 10.66
CA THR A 32 17.12 15.00 9.39
C THR A 32 16.79 16.31 8.67
N ARG A 33 17.83 17.05 8.27
CA ARG A 33 17.72 18.34 7.60
C ARG A 33 18.21 18.28 6.16
N ARG A 34 17.66 19.14 5.32
CA ARG A 34 18.20 19.40 3.98
C ARG A 34 19.54 20.14 4.10
N THR A 35 20.29 20.18 3.01
CA THR A 35 21.52 21.00 2.90
C THR A 35 21.28 22.50 3.17
N THR A 36 20.02 22.95 2.99
CA THR A 36 19.57 24.31 3.34
C THR A 36 19.35 24.54 4.83
N GLY A 37 19.46 23.49 5.67
CA GLY A 37 19.19 23.55 7.11
C GLY A 37 17.72 23.34 7.49
N GLU A 38 16.79 23.25 6.53
CA GLU A 38 15.37 22.99 6.80
C GLU A 38 15.10 21.56 7.16
N PRO A 39 14.19 21.25 8.12
CA PRO A 39 13.76 19.90 8.42
C PRO A 39 13.14 19.21 7.19
N LEU A 40 13.40 17.90 7.01
CA LEU A 40 12.75 17.13 5.95
C LEU A 40 11.30 16.77 6.31
N GLY A 41 11.01 16.56 7.60
CA GLY A 41 9.67 16.27 8.07
C GLY A 41 8.76 17.48 7.97
N ARG A 42 7.50 17.25 7.56
CA ARG A 42 6.48 18.30 7.46
C ARG A 42 5.10 17.77 7.81
N THR A 43 4.21 18.65 8.18
CA THR A 43 2.78 18.38 8.26
C THR A 43 2.14 18.43 6.87
N GLY A 44 0.93 17.93 6.76
CA GLY A 44 0.13 18.00 5.55
C GLY A 44 -1.29 17.53 5.83
N THR A 45 -2.14 17.59 4.83
CA THR A 45 -3.51 17.06 4.88
C THR A 45 -3.75 16.24 3.63
N ILE A 46 -4.21 15.00 3.82
CA ILE A 46 -4.70 14.15 2.73
C ILE A 46 -6.21 14.31 2.70
N HIS A 47 -6.75 14.74 1.55
CA HIS A 47 -8.16 14.93 1.36
C HIS A 47 -8.79 13.66 0.79
N THR A 48 -9.82 13.13 1.44
CA THR A 48 -10.55 11.95 0.97
C THR A 48 -12.06 12.20 0.97
N PRO A 49 -12.84 11.41 0.22
CA PRO A 49 -14.30 11.52 0.25
C PRO A 49 -14.93 11.37 1.63
N HIS A 50 -14.29 10.61 2.54
CA HIS A 50 -14.80 10.37 3.89
C HIS A 50 -14.12 11.24 4.96
N GLY A 51 -13.39 12.28 4.56
CA GLY A 51 -12.78 13.26 5.45
C GLY A 51 -11.28 13.42 5.27
N ASP A 52 -10.73 14.35 6.01
CA ASP A 52 -9.32 14.73 5.96
C ASP A 52 -8.47 13.87 6.91
N ILE A 53 -7.23 13.60 6.50
CA ILE A 53 -6.21 12.96 7.33
C ILE A 53 -5.07 13.95 7.52
N HIS A 54 -4.91 14.46 8.73
CA HIS A 54 -3.79 15.35 9.06
C HIS A 54 -2.53 14.55 9.34
N THR A 55 -1.46 14.84 8.61
CA THR A 55 -0.19 14.13 8.74
C THR A 55 0.83 14.93 9.58
N PRO A 56 1.71 14.24 10.31
CA PRO A 56 1.86 12.78 10.39
C PRO A 56 0.68 12.10 11.08
N ALA A 57 0.27 10.93 10.59
CA ALA A 57 -0.85 10.16 11.12
C ALA A 57 -0.44 8.69 11.33
N PHE A 58 -0.99 8.07 12.35
CA PHE A 58 -0.92 6.62 12.56
C PHE A 58 -2.21 5.97 12.03
N ILE A 59 -2.05 4.96 11.20
CA ILE A 59 -3.16 4.23 10.60
C ILE A 59 -3.21 2.82 11.20
N PRO A 60 -4.14 2.53 12.14
CA PRO A 60 -4.30 1.19 12.70
C PRO A 60 -4.76 0.19 11.64
N VAL A 61 -4.29 -1.05 11.76
CA VAL A 61 -4.61 -2.12 10.82
C VAL A 61 -5.75 -2.98 11.35
N GLY A 62 -6.84 -2.98 10.59
CA GLY A 62 -7.99 -3.87 10.78
C GLY A 62 -7.96 -4.98 9.73
N THR A 63 -7.21 -6.04 9.95
CA THR A 63 -6.86 -7.08 8.98
C THR A 63 -8.07 -7.65 8.21
N ARG A 64 -9.20 -7.86 8.87
CA ARG A 64 -10.47 -8.33 8.29
C ARG A 64 -11.59 -7.35 8.56
N ALA A 65 -11.37 -6.08 8.22
CA ALA A 65 -12.27 -4.98 8.57
C ALA A 65 -12.56 -4.90 10.07
N THR A 66 -11.59 -5.28 10.92
CA THR A 66 -11.70 -5.26 12.37
C THR A 66 -10.33 -5.09 12.99
N VAL A 67 -10.15 -4.04 13.79
CA VAL A 67 -9.00 -3.89 14.68
C VAL A 67 -9.26 -4.77 15.89
N LYS A 68 -8.38 -5.75 16.16
CA LYS A 68 -8.59 -6.74 17.23
C LYS A 68 -8.84 -6.05 18.58
N THR A 69 -9.89 -6.48 19.26
CA THR A 69 -10.28 -6.07 20.63
C THR A 69 -10.73 -4.61 20.78
N LEU A 70 -10.86 -3.86 19.70
CA LEU A 70 -11.31 -2.47 19.74
C LEU A 70 -12.56 -2.27 18.87
N THR A 71 -13.53 -1.51 19.40
CA THR A 71 -14.66 -1.02 18.60
C THR A 71 -14.22 0.19 17.76
N PRO A 72 -14.96 0.57 16.70
CA PRO A 72 -14.68 1.78 15.92
C PRO A 72 -14.61 3.05 16.79
N GLU A 73 -15.47 3.17 17.81
CA GLU A 73 -15.48 4.29 18.74
C GLU A 73 -14.21 4.34 19.59
N GLN A 74 -13.74 3.18 20.05
CA GLN A 74 -12.48 3.08 20.80
C GLN A 74 -11.29 3.45 19.94
N ILE A 75 -11.29 3.02 18.66
CA ILE A 75 -10.24 3.42 17.70
C ILE A 75 -10.24 4.95 17.53
N ARG A 76 -11.40 5.56 17.33
CA ARG A 76 -11.50 7.03 17.24
C ARG A 76 -11.01 7.73 18.50
N SER A 77 -11.32 7.20 19.68
CA SER A 77 -10.89 7.79 20.96
C SER A 77 -9.37 7.82 21.14
N THR A 78 -8.61 7.01 20.38
CA THR A 78 -7.13 7.07 20.33
C THR A 78 -6.59 8.22 19.50
N GLY A 79 -7.45 8.93 18.76
CA GLY A 79 -7.06 9.96 17.80
C GLY A 79 -6.73 9.43 16.39
N ALA A 80 -6.96 8.13 16.13
CA ALA A 80 -6.82 7.59 14.79
C ALA A 80 -7.86 8.20 13.84
N GLN A 81 -7.38 8.69 12.70
CA GLN A 81 -8.19 9.40 11.72
C GLN A 81 -8.63 8.48 10.56
N ALA A 82 -7.89 7.39 10.34
CA ALA A 82 -8.17 6.43 9.27
C ALA A 82 -7.83 5.01 9.72
N VAL A 83 -8.33 4.01 9.01
CA VAL A 83 -8.09 2.58 9.28
C VAL A 83 -7.69 1.87 7.98
N LEU A 84 -6.80 0.88 8.06
CA LEU A 84 -6.38 0.06 6.93
C LEU A 84 -6.96 -1.35 7.04
N GLY A 85 -7.58 -1.85 5.97
CA GLY A 85 -7.96 -3.25 5.80
C GLY A 85 -7.04 -3.97 4.82
N ASN A 86 -6.81 -5.26 5.03
CA ASN A 86 -5.94 -6.03 4.14
C ASN A 86 -6.74 -6.70 3.02
N ALA A 87 -6.47 -6.31 1.77
CA ALA A 87 -7.18 -6.80 0.59
C ALA A 87 -7.11 -8.33 0.45
N TYR A 88 -5.94 -8.92 0.66
CA TYR A 88 -5.76 -10.38 0.62
C TYR A 88 -6.69 -11.13 1.57
N HIS A 89 -6.78 -10.68 2.82
CA HIS A 89 -7.60 -11.35 3.83
C HIS A 89 -9.09 -11.20 3.55
N LEU A 90 -9.51 -10.00 3.12
CA LEU A 90 -10.91 -9.72 2.78
C LEU A 90 -11.34 -10.42 1.49
N TYR A 91 -10.44 -10.56 0.52
CA TYR A 91 -10.67 -11.37 -0.68
C TYR A 91 -10.92 -12.84 -0.36
N LEU A 92 -10.11 -13.44 0.52
CA LEU A 92 -10.28 -14.83 0.91
C LEU A 92 -11.50 -15.04 1.81
N GLN A 93 -11.79 -14.09 2.70
CA GLN A 93 -12.90 -14.17 3.65
C GLN A 93 -13.24 -12.80 4.21
N PRO A 94 -14.49 -12.30 4.02
CA PRO A 94 -15.67 -13.03 3.51
C PRO A 94 -15.74 -13.16 2.00
N GLY A 95 -15.00 -12.40 1.23
CA GLY A 95 -15.04 -12.16 -0.19
C GLY A 95 -15.19 -10.66 -0.45
N ALA A 96 -14.52 -10.13 -1.48
CA ALA A 96 -14.58 -8.70 -1.80
C ALA A 96 -15.96 -8.28 -2.32
N ASP A 97 -16.69 -9.20 -2.97
CA ASP A 97 -18.06 -9.04 -3.40
C ASP A 97 -19.05 -8.81 -2.25
N ILE A 98 -18.91 -9.57 -1.16
CA ILE A 98 -19.74 -9.40 0.05
C ILE A 98 -19.48 -8.02 0.69
N VAL A 99 -18.24 -7.57 0.70
CA VAL A 99 -17.88 -6.23 1.22
C VAL A 99 -18.45 -5.13 0.31
N ASP A 100 -18.42 -5.33 -1.01
CA ASP A 100 -19.01 -4.40 -1.97
C ASP A 100 -20.53 -4.28 -1.79
N GLU A 101 -21.24 -5.42 -1.66
CA GLU A 101 -22.68 -5.45 -1.38
C GLU A 101 -23.06 -4.74 -0.07
N ALA A 102 -22.18 -4.79 0.93
CA ALA A 102 -22.35 -4.08 2.20
C ALA A 102 -22.10 -2.56 2.10
N GLY A 103 -21.68 -2.06 0.95
CA GLY A 103 -21.41 -0.63 0.74
C GLY A 103 -19.93 -0.24 0.73
N GLY A 104 -19.03 -1.21 0.88
CA GLY A 104 -17.59 -1.04 0.97
C GLY A 104 -17.06 -1.26 2.38
N ILE A 105 -15.72 -1.21 2.54
CA ILE A 105 -15.05 -1.57 3.80
C ILE A 105 -15.45 -0.64 4.96
N ALA A 106 -15.69 0.64 4.71
CA ALA A 106 -16.10 1.61 5.72
C ALA A 106 -17.45 1.22 6.34
N GLU A 107 -18.46 0.98 5.52
CA GLU A 107 -19.79 0.53 5.96
C GLU A 107 -19.72 -0.86 6.62
N PHE A 108 -18.99 -1.79 6.01
CA PHE A 108 -18.82 -3.15 6.51
C PHE A 108 -18.22 -3.21 7.91
N MET A 109 -17.32 -2.30 8.28
CA MET A 109 -16.70 -2.23 9.60
C MET A 109 -17.30 -1.17 10.53
N ASN A 110 -18.38 -0.49 10.11
CA ASN A 110 -18.99 0.64 10.83
C ASN A 110 -18.00 1.76 11.17
N TRP A 111 -17.11 2.05 10.23
CA TRP A 111 -16.12 3.13 10.33
C TRP A 111 -16.52 4.30 9.43
N HIS A 112 -16.86 5.45 10.02
CA HIS A 112 -17.32 6.63 9.26
C HIS A 112 -16.18 7.64 9.00
N GLY A 113 -15.05 7.19 8.58
CA GLY A 113 -13.88 8.01 8.26
C GLY A 113 -13.06 7.41 7.13
N PRO A 114 -11.95 8.03 6.77
CA PRO A 114 -11.07 7.54 5.72
C PRO A 114 -10.59 6.11 5.93
N THR A 115 -10.47 5.37 4.83
CA THR A 115 -10.01 3.98 4.83
C THR A 115 -8.91 3.77 3.82
N TYR A 116 -8.06 2.79 4.12
CA TYR A 116 -7.02 2.27 3.24
C TYR A 116 -7.22 0.79 2.98
N THR A 117 -6.82 0.32 1.80
CA THR A 117 -6.50 -1.10 1.60
C THR A 117 -5.09 -1.22 1.07
N ASP A 118 -4.39 -2.31 1.44
CA ASP A 118 -3.15 -2.68 0.78
C ASP A 118 -3.41 -3.38 -0.56
N SER A 119 -2.35 -3.61 -1.35
CA SER A 119 -2.44 -4.31 -2.64
C SER A 119 -2.67 -5.82 -2.51
N GLY A 120 -2.46 -6.40 -1.32
CA GLY A 120 -2.41 -7.84 -1.07
C GLY A 120 -1.04 -8.48 -1.39
N GLY A 121 -0.13 -7.80 -2.05
CA GLY A 121 1.17 -8.34 -2.48
C GLY A 121 2.03 -8.87 -1.34
N PHE A 122 2.10 -8.14 -0.23
CA PHE A 122 2.84 -8.57 0.96
C PHE A 122 2.34 -9.91 1.49
N GLN A 123 1.03 -10.07 1.70
CA GLN A 123 0.45 -11.28 2.29
C GLN A 123 0.57 -12.48 1.37
N VAL A 124 0.37 -12.29 0.07
CA VAL A 124 0.54 -13.32 -0.95
C VAL A 124 1.94 -13.93 -0.90
N LEU A 125 2.95 -13.08 -0.81
CA LEU A 125 4.35 -13.53 -0.76
C LEU A 125 4.75 -14.00 0.64
N SER A 126 4.37 -13.31 1.69
CA SER A 126 4.78 -13.61 3.07
C SER A 126 4.12 -14.88 3.63
N LEU A 127 2.85 -15.11 3.33
CA LEU A 127 2.12 -16.32 3.77
C LEU A 127 2.41 -17.50 2.84
N GLY A 128 2.70 -17.25 1.57
CA GLY A 128 2.95 -18.25 0.56
C GLY A 128 4.37 -18.83 0.51
N SER A 129 5.39 -18.12 0.95
CA SER A 129 6.80 -18.46 0.74
C SER A 129 7.53 -19.07 1.95
N GLY A 130 6.83 -19.29 3.07
CA GLY A 130 7.52 -19.70 4.30
C GLY A 130 8.37 -18.58 4.90
N PHE A 131 7.97 -17.35 4.72
CA PHE A 131 8.61 -16.09 5.14
C PHE A 131 9.08 -16.07 6.61
N LYS A 132 8.42 -16.82 7.50
CA LYS A 132 8.88 -17.00 8.88
C LYS A 132 10.29 -17.60 8.96
N LYS A 133 10.69 -18.45 8.00
CA LYS A 133 12.05 -19.01 7.93
C LYS A 133 13.05 -18.03 7.34
N VAL A 134 12.61 -17.18 6.41
CA VAL A 134 13.45 -16.13 5.82
C VAL A 134 13.74 -15.06 6.86
N LEU A 135 12.71 -14.57 7.58
CA LEU A 135 12.90 -13.63 8.69
C LEU A 135 13.75 -14.23 9.83
N ALA A 136 13.55 -15.51 10.18
CA ALA A 136 14.37 -16.14 11.22
C ALA A 136 15.84 -16.26 10.79
N ALA A 137 16.13 -16.43 9.51
CA ALA A 137 17.50 -16.41 8.98
C ALA A 137 18.10 -14.99 8.95
N GLU A 138 17.29 -13.97 8.65
CA GLU A 138 17.67 -12.55 8.73
C GLU A 138 18.11 -12.14 10.16
N PHE A 139 17.34 -12.57 11.16
CA PHE A 139 17.67 -12.29 12.57
C PHE A 139 18.80 -13.17 13.12
N ALA A 140 19.11 -14.30 12.48
CA ALA A 140 20.18 -15.21 12.92
C ALA A 140 21.57 -14.88 12.37
N GLY A 141 21.71 -13.87 11.49
CA GLY A 141 23.01 -13.38 11.00
C GLY A 141 23.83 -14.41 10.22
N THR A 142 23.21 -15.39 9.57
CA THR A 142 23.93 -16.40 8.78
C THR A 142 23.97 -16.01 7.31
N ASP A 143 25.13 -15.50 6.89
CA ASP A 143 25.58 -15.54 5.50
C ASP A 143 25.52 -16.99 4.97
N ARG A 144 24.63 -17.27 4.06
CA ARG A 144 24.72 -18.46 3.21
C ARG A 144 24.17 -18.15 1.83
N ASP A 145 25.10 -18.08 0.89
CA ASP A 145 24.84 -18.26 -0.54
C ASP A 145 23.89 -19.44 -0.78
N GLY A 146 22.80 -19.14 -1.31
CA GLY A 146 21.71 -19.70 -1.94
C GLY A 146 21.61 -21.10 -2.36
N GLU A 147 21.43 -22.09 -1.65
CA GLU A 147 20.65 -23.22 -2.10
C GLU A 147 19.33 -23.30 -1.34
N VAL A 148 18.28 -22.71 -1.93
CA VAL A 148 16.91 -23.03 -1.57
C VAL A 148 16.69 -24.50 -1.89
N ARG A 149 16.72 -25.35 -0.85
CA ARG A 149 16.49 -26.79 -0.97
C ARG A 149 15.21 -27.05 -1.77
N ARG A 150 15.38 -27.64 -2.96
CA ARG A 150 14.31 -28.28 -3.72
C ARG A 150 13.64 -29.33 -2.84
N GLY A 151 12.39 -29.10 -2.43
CA GLY A 151 11.70 -30.13 -1.64
C GLY A 151 10.43 -29.74 -0.91
N LYS A 152 10.03 -28.44 -0.87
CA LYS A 152 8.68 -28.04 -0.45
C LYS A 152 8.03 -27.22 -1.56
N GLU A 153 6.82 -27.59 -1.96
CA GLU A 153 6.01 -26.78 -2.86
C GLU A 153 6.02 -25.33 -2.39
N ARG A 154 6.48 -24.44 -3.23
CA ARG A 154 6.40 -23.00 -2.97
C ARG A 154 4.91 -22.63 -2.90
N MET A 155 4.47 -22.07 -1.81
CA MET A 155 3.08 -21.63 -1.66
C MET A 155 2.75 -20.38 -2.49
N ALA A 156 3.77 -19.68 -3.01
CA ALA A 156 3.63 -18.58 -3.95
C ALA A 156 4.69 -18.63 -5.05
N ASN A 157 4.30 -18.29 -6.27
CA ASN A 157 5.18 -18.18 -7.44
C ASN A 157 4.92 -16.85 -8.16
N VAL A 158 5.98 -16.05 -8.35
CA VAL A 158 5.95 -14.76 -9.04
C VAL A 158 6.40 -14.96 -10.48
N ASP A 159 5.71 -14.34 -11.40
CA ASP A 159 6.10 -14.18 -12.81
C ASP A 159 5.78 -12.74 -13.26
N ASP A 160 6.06 -12.40 -14.52
CA ASP A 160 5.87 -11.03 -15.01
C ASP A 160 4.40 -10.59 -15.06
N GLU A 161 3.47 -11.55 -15.08
CA GLU A 161 2.04 -11.28 -15.11
C GLU A 161 1.42 -11.11 -13.72
N GLY A 162 2.04 -11.64 -12.67
CA GLY A 162 1.49 -11.58 -11.33
C GLY A 162 2.00 -12.67 -10.40
N VAL A 163 1.20 -13.03 -9.39
CA VAL A 163 1.55 -13.99 -8.36
C VAL A 163 0.49 -15.08 -8.24
N THR A 164 0.91 -16.34 -8.40
CA THR A 164 0.07 -17.51 -8.10
C THR A 164 0.38 -18.02 -6.71
N PHE A 165 -0.63 -18.21 -5.88
CA PHE A 165 -0.45 -18.65 -4.49
C PHE A 165 -1.52 -19.66 -4.05
N ARG A 166 -1.27 -20.30 -2.91
CA ARG A 166 -2.26 -21.14 -2.23
C ARG A 166 -2.82 -20.41 -1.01
N SER A 167 -4.12 -20.43 -0.87
CA SER A 167 -4.82 -19.92 0.32
C SER A 167 -4.33 -20.63 1.59
N HIS A 168 -4.03 -19.86 2.61
CA HIS A 168 -3.67 -20.42 3.92
C HIS A 168 -4.89 -20.95 4.71
N LEU A 169 -6.11 -20.67 4.23
CA LEU A 169 -7.33 -21.10 4.88
C LEU A 169 -7.71 -22.54 4.47
N ASP A 170 -7.67 -22.82 3.18
CA ASP A 170 -8.19 -24.07 2.60
C ASP A 170 -7.27 -24.74 1.56
N GLY A 171 -6.11 -24.08 1.25
CA GLY A 171 -5.14 -24.58 0.28
C GLY A 171 -5.54 -24.37 -1.18
N SER A 172 -6.68 -23.75 -1.48
CA SER A 172 -7.11 -23.42 -2.85
C SER A 172 -6.08 -22.55 -3.57
N ARG A 173 -6.01 -22.72 -4.90
CA ARG A 173 -5.06 -21.98 -5.73
C ARG A 173 -5.71 -20.69 -6.26
N HIS A 174 -5.02 -19.58 -6.08
CA HIS A 174 -5.43 -18.25 -6.51
C HIS A 174 -4.35 -17.60 -7.34
N ARG A 175 -4.73 -16.58 -8.13
CA ARG A 175 -3.81 -15.74 -8.86
C ARG A 175 -4.17 -14.28 -8.68
N PHE A 176 -3.19 -13.47 -8.28
CA PHE A 176 -3.26 -12.02 -8.30
C PHE A 176 -2.43 -11.48 -9.45
N THR A 177 -3.05 -10.60 -10.21
CA THR A 177 -2.40 -9.73 -11.18
C THR A 177 -2.64 -8.28 -10.76
N PRO A 178 -1.97 -7.29 -11.37
CA PRO A 178 -2.29 -5.88 -11.14
C PRO A 178 -3.78 -5.58 -11.28
N GLU A 179 -4.43 -6.10 -12.33
CA GLU A 179 -5.85 -5.89 -12.59
C GLU A 179 -6.74 -6.51 -11.50
N VAL A 180 -6.44 -7.75 -11.10
CA VAL A 180 -7.19 -8.44 -10.03
C VAL A 180 -7.06 -7.70 -8.70
N SER A 181 -5.87 -7.20 -8.37
CA SER A 181 -5.67 -6.40 -7.17
C SER A 181 -6.50 -5.10 -7.21
N MET A 182 -6.54 -4.41 -8.36
CA MET A 182 -7.37 -3.22 -8.54
C MET A 182 -8.86 -3.55 -8.40
N GLN A 183 -9.34 -4.62 -9.03
CA GLN A 183 -10.74 -5.05 -8.94
C GLN A 183 -11.15 -5.32 -7.48
N ILE A 184 -10.31 -6.05 -6.74
CA ILE A 184 -10.55 -6.33 -5.32
C ILE A 184 -10.63 -5.02 -4.53
N GLN A 185 -9.64 -4.12 -4.67
CA GLN A 185 -9.59 -2.89 -3.91
C GLN A 185 -10.73 -1.93 -4.28
N HIS A 186 -11.18 -1.92 -5.54
CA HIS A 186 -12.37 -1.19 -5.96
C HIS A 186 -13.66 -1.76 -5.36
N GLN A 187 -13.79 -3.08 -5.24
CA GLN A 187 -14.91 -3.72 -4.53
C GLN A 187 -14.89 -3.40 -3.03
N LEU A 188 -13.70 -3.39 -2.42
CA LEU A 188 -13.55 -3.00 -1.02
C LEU A 188 -13.88 -1.53 -0.77
N GLY A 189 -13.73 -0.65 -1.77
CA GLY A 189 -14.21 0.72 -1.73
C GLY A 189 -13.48 1.62 -0.73
N ALA A 190 -12.20 1.37 -0.45
CA ALA A 190 -11.39 2.24 0.41
C ALA A 190 -11.07 3.57 -0.30
N ASP A 191 -10.85 4.65 0.48
CA ASP A 191 -10.48 5.96 -0.08
C ASP A 191 -9.10 5.96 -0.74
N ILE A 192 -8.17 5.19 -0.16
CA ILE A 192 -6.79 5.10 -0.62
C ILE A 192 -6.46 3.63 -0.85
N ILE A 193 -6.00 3.34 -2.04
CA ILE A 193 -5.63 2.00 -2.51
C ILE A 193 -4.19 2.00 -3.04
N PHE A 194 -3.55 0.83 -3.07
CA PHE A 194 -2.15 0.71 -3.48
C PHE A 194 -1.99 -0.09 -4.77
N ALA A 195 -1.09 0.37 -5.62
CA ALA A 195 -0.68 -0.40 -6.79
C ALA A 195 -0.06 -1.74 -6.34
N PHE A 196 -0.35 -2.79 -7.10
CA PHE A 196 0.21 -4.11 -6.87
C PHE A 196 1.71 -4.10 -7.10
N ASP A 197 2.48 -4.60 -6.15
CA ASP A 197 3.93 -4.54 -6.14
C ASP A 197 4.56 -5.89 -5.79
N GLU A 198 5.80 -6.11 -6.20
CA GLU A 198 6.55 -7.27 -5.76
C GLU A 198 7.35 -6.95 -4.50
N LEU A 199 6.99 -7.61 -3.38
CA LEU A 199 7.74 -7.53 -2.15
C LEU A 199 9.11 -8.23 -2.32
N THR A 200 10.17 -7.53 -1.93
CA THR A 200 11.50 -8.10 -1.78
C THR A 200 11.97 -8.05 -0.32
N THR A 201 13.02 -8.79 -0.01
CA THR A 201 13.66 -8.79 1.30
C THR A 201 15.09 -8.27 1.20
N LEU A 202 15.70 -7.90 2.32
CA LEU A 202 17.10 -7.48 2.37
C LEU A 202 18.08 -8.60 1.99
N LEU A 203 17.63 -9.87 2.00
CA LEU A 203 18.43 -11.03 1.59
C LEU A 203 18.45 -11.27 0.08
N ASN A 204 17.59 -10.60 -0.68
CA ASN A 204 17.60 -10.71 -2.13
C ASN A 204 18.85 -10.03 -2.71
N SER A 205 19.46 -10.67 -3.72
CA SER A 205 20.60 -10.08 -4.43
C SER A 205 20.21 -8.74 -5.08
N ARG A 206 21.18 -7.88 -5.32
CA ARG A 206 20.94 -6.61 -6.02
C ARG A 206 20.30 -6.83 -7.39
N GLY A 207 20.77 -7.81 -8.17
CA GLY A 207 20.17 -8.11 -9.48
C GLY A 207 18.67 -8.45 -9.36
N TYR A 208 18.31 -9.29 -8.37
CA TYR A 208 16.89 -9.57 -8.13
C TYR A 208 16.10 -8.32 -7.70
N GLN A 209 16.70 -7.43 -6.90
CA GLN A 209 16.07 -6.16 -6.53
C GLN A 209 15.80 -5.27 -7.76
N GLU A 210 16.71 -5.26 -8.73
CA GLU A 210 16.57 -4.52 -9.98
C GLU A 210 15.44 -5.10 -10.84
N GLU A 211 15.36 -6.43 -10.96
CA GLU A 211 14.29 -7.13 -11.69
C GLU A 211 12.92 -6.90 -11.05
N ALA A 212 12.82 -7.05 -9.72
CA ALA A 212 11.59 -6.84 -8.97
C ALA A 212 11.13 -5.37 -9.03
N LEU A 213 12.07 -4.43 -9.03
CA LEU A 213 11.78 -3.01 -9.17
C LEU A 213 11.16 -2.70 -10.55
N GLU A 214 11.73 -3.25 -11.62
CA GLU A 214 11.18 -3.06 -12.97
C GLU A 214 9.81 -3.74 -13.12
N ARG A 215 9.62 -4.94 -12.56
CA ARG A 215 8.33 -5.62 -12.55
C ARG A 215 7.29 -4.80 -11.77
N THR A 216 7.64 -4.25 -10.61
CA THR A 216 6.77 -3.36 -9.83
C THR A 216 6.38 -2.12 -10.63
N ARG A 217 7.30 -1.52 -11.40
CA ARG A 217 7.00 -0.39 -12.29
C ARG A 217 5.98 -0.77 -13.38
N LEU A 218 6.19 -1.89 -14.07
CA LEU A 218 5.28 -2.39 -15.11
C LEU A 218 3.89 -2.74 -14.53
N TRP A 219 3.86 -3.32 -13.34
CA TRP A 219 2.61 -3.59 -12.65
C TRP A 219 1.88 -2.32 -12.21
N ALA A 220 2.62 -1.28 -11.79
CA ALA A 220 2.02 0.01 -11.45
C ALA A 220 1.37 0.68 -12.66
N GLU A 221 1.97 0.58 -13.85
CA GLU A 221 1.37 1.05 -15.11
C GLU A 221 0.05 0.33 -15.41
N ARG A 222 0.02 -1.01 -15.29
CA ARG A 222 -1.21 -1.82 -15.46
C ARG A 222 -2.27 -1.46 -14.42
N CYS A 223 -1.86 -1.24 -13.15
CA CYS A 223 -2.77 -0.77 -12.11
C CYS A 223 -3.41 0.57 -12.45
N LEU A 224 -2.66 1.53 -13.00
CA LEU A 224 -3.18 2.84 -13.41
C LEU A 224 -4.24 2.70 -14.52
N VAL A 225 -3.99 1.86 -15.50
CA VAL A 225 -4.94 1.60 -16.61
C VAL A 225 -6.24 0.99 -16.06
N GLU A 226 -6.13 -0.05 -15.24
CA GLU A 226 -7.31 -0.73 -14.69
C GLU A 226 -8.05 0.15 -13.68
N HIS A 227 -7.33 0.91 -12.85
CA HIS A 227 -7.92 1.87 -11.93
C HIS A 227 -8.74 2.93 -12.67
N SER A 228 -8.19 3.50 -13.76
CA SER A 228 -8.90 4.47 -14.59
C SER A 228 -10.18 3.88 -15.19
N ARG A 229 -10.12 2.66 -15.71
CA ARG A 229 -11.27 1.93 -16.25
C ARG A 229 -12.35 1.72 -15.19
N LEU A 230 -11.95 1.19 -14.02
CA LEU A 230 -12.87 0.89 -12.91
C LEU A 230 -13.47 2.17 -12.30
N THR A 231 -12.74 3.27 -12.24
CA THR A 231 -13.25 4.56 -11.76
C THR A 231 -14.42 5.05 -12.63
N VAL A 232 -14.33 4.88 -13.95
CA VAL A 232 -15.43 5.22 -14.85
C VAL A 232 -16.60 4.26 -14.71
N GLU A 233 -16.33 2.94 -14.68
CA GLU A 233 -17.37 1.91 -14.57
C GLU A 233 -18.12 2.00 -13.24
N ARG A 234 -17.44 2.36 -12.17
CA ARG A 234 -17.98 2.45 -10.81
C ARG A 234 -18.24 3.90 -10.37
N ALA A 235 -18.54 4.81 -11.28
CA ALA A 235 -18.78 6.23 -11.01
C ALA A 235 -19.92 6.52 -10.00
N HIS A 236 -20.71 5.51 -9.64
CA HIS A 236 -21.70 5.56 -8.57
C HIS A 236 -21.10 5.42 -7.16
N ARG A 237 -19.83 5.03 -7.04
CA ARG A 237 -19.07 4.94 -5.79
C ARG A 237 -18.18 6.18 -5.61
N PRO A 238 -17.80 6.54 -4.39
CA PRO A 238 -16.81 7.58 -4.15
C PRO A 238 -15.49 7.30 -4.90
N PRO A 239 -14.79 8.32 -5.40
CA PRO A 239 -13.50 8.15 -6.05
C PRO A 239 -12.45 7.67 -5.05
N GLN A 240 -11.54 6.82 -5.53
CA GLN A 240 -10.42 6.29 -4.76
C GLN A 240 -9.10 6.88 -5.27
N ALA A 241 -8.15 7.14 -4.36
CA ALA A 241 -6.81 7.57 -4.72
C ALA A 241 -5.89 6.35 -4.84
N LEU A 242 -5.26 6.16 -6.00
CA LEU A 242 -4.26 5.11 -6.20
C LEU A 242 -2.87 5.60 -5.80
N TRP A 243 -2.20 4.88 -4.92
CA TRP A 243 -0.85 5.16 -4.46
C TRP A 243 0.14 4.12 -4.96
N GLY A 244 1.30 4.58 -5.45
CA GLY A 244 2.42 3.71 -5.81
C GLY A 244 3.29 3.35 -4.60
N VAL A 245 4.08 2.29 -4.74
CA VAL A 245 4.99 1.79 -3.70
C VAL A 245 6.43 2.02 -4.12
N ILE A 246 7.21 2.74 -3.29
CA ILE A 246 8.63 2.97 -3.52
C ILE A 246 9.40 1.75 -3.01
N GLN A 247 9.82 0.89 -3.94
CA GLN A 247 10.69 -0.26 -3.69
C GLN A 247 12.18 0.11 -3.81
N GLY A 248 13.08 -0.87 -3.75
CA GLY A 248 14.53 -0.69 -3.91
C GLY A 248 15.36 -1.07 -2.66
N ALA A 249 14.72 -1.69 -1.66
CA ALA A 249 15.35 -2.19 -0.44
C ALA A 249 16.32 -1.17 0.20
N GLN A 250 17.55 -1.58 0.51
CA GLN A 250 18.61 -0.73 1.10
C GLN A 250 19.39 0.11 0.07
N TYR A 251 19.10 -0.03 -1.23
CA TYR A 251 19.86 0.64 -2.29
C TYR A 251 19.27 2.01 -2.61
N GLU A 252 19.97 3.08 -2.26
CA GLU A 252 19.52 4.47 -2.45
C GLU A 252 19.25 4.78 -3.93
N ASP A 253 20.10 4.33 -4.83
CA ASP A 253 19.96 4.54 -6.28
C ASP A 253 18.70 3.88 -6.84
N LEU A 254 18.36 2.66 -6.39
CA LEU A 254 17.14 1.98 -6.76
C LEU A 254 15.89 2.68 -6.20
N ARG A 255 15.94 3.15 -4.95
CA ARG A 255 14.86 3.92 -4.35
C ARG A 255 14.62 5.23 -5.09
N ARG A 256 15.71 5.93 -5.46
CA ARG A 256 15.63 7.14 -6.29
C ARG A 256 15.08 6.85 -7.70
N LYS A 257 15.44 5.69 -8.29
CA LYS A 257 14.86 5.23 -9.54
C LYS A 257 13.35 5.01 -9.38
N ALA A 258 12.92 4.27 -8.35
CA ALA A 258 11.50 4.03 -8.07
C ALA A 258 10.69 5.34 -7.97
N CYS A 259 11.21 6.35 -7.28
CA CYS A 259 10.56 7.65 -7.18
C CYS A 259 10.38 8.31 -8.56
N ARG A 260 11.41 8.30 -9.40
CA ARG A 260 11.33 8.90 -10.75
C ARG A 260 10.36 8.14 -11.66
N ASP A 261 10.41 6.81 -11.61
CA ASP A 261 9.55 5.96 -12.42
C ASP A 261 8.07 6.18 -12.07
N LEU A 262 7.72 6.21 -10.78
CA LEU A 262 6.35 6.47 -10.33
C LEU A 262 5.90 7.90 -10.68
N GLN A 263 6.78 8.89 -10.53
CA GLN A 263 6.48 10.27 -10.94
C GLN A 263 6.19 10.36 -12.44
N GLN A 264 6.98 9.70 -13.27
CA GLN A 264 6.78 9.66 -14.72
C GLN A 264 5.44 9.03 -15.09
N LEU A 265 5.10 7.88 -14.49
CA LEU A 265 3.81 7.21 -14.71
C LEU A 265 2.62 8.09 -14.34
N SER A 266 2.72 8.88 -13.25
CA SER A 266 1.68 9.81 -12.84
C SER A 266 1.45 10.90 -13.89
N LEU A 267 2.52 11.56 -14.35
CA LEU A 267 2.46 12.61 -15.37
C LEU A 267 1.88 12.08 -16.69
N GLU A 268 2.35 10.92 -17.15
CA GLU A 268 1.84 10.31 -18.38
C GLU A 268 0.37 9.91 -18.29
N SER A 269 -0.10 9.48 -17.11
CA SER A 269 -1.51 9.19 -16.88
C SER A 269 -2.37 10.45 -16.96
N GLU A 270 -1.93 11.55 -16.35
CA GLU A 270 -2.63 12.83 -16.39
C GLU A 270 -2.71 13.39 -17.83
N GLU A 271 -1.62 13.32 -18.60
CA GLU A 271 -1.58 13.75 -20.00
C GLU A 271 -2.54 12.97 -20.92
N ARG A 272 -2.78 11.67 -20.60
CA ARG A 272 -3.73 10.82 -21.33
C ARG A 272 -5.18 11.02 -20.88
N GLY A 273 -5.45 11.96 -19.94
CA GLY A 273 -6.78 12.20 -19.38
C GLY A 273 -7.25 11.11 -18.42
N GLY A 274 -6.33 10.32 -17.90
CA GLY A 274 -6.58 9.30 -16.88
C GLY A 274 -6.87 9.93 -15.53
N VAL A 275 -7.69 9.26 -14.72
CA VAL A 275 -7.94 9.62 -13.32
C VAL A 275 -6.80 9.03 -12.51
N GLY A 276 -5.68 9.72 -12.41
CA GLY A 276 -4.53 9.18 -11.70
C GLY A 276 -3.80 10.25 -10.90
N SER A 277 -4.02 10.27 -9.61
CA SER A 277 -3.07 10.85 -8.67
C SER A 277 -2.30 9.69 -8.04
N VAL A 278 -1.07 9.45 -8.46
CA VAL A 278 -0.19 8.51 -7.79
C VAL A 278 0.51 9.25 -6.66
N SER A 279 0.08 9.02 -5.44
CA SER A 279 0.80 9.48 -4.25
C SER A 279 1.82 8.41 -3.83
N TYR A 280 2.91 8.84 -3.20
CA TYR A 280 4.03 7.95 -2.86
C TYR A 280 3.97 7.55 -1.39
N THR A 281 4.07 6.24 -1.10
CA THR A 281 4.26 5.76 0.27
C THR A 281 5.66 5.22 0.50
N HIS A 282 6.17 5.49 1.68
CA HIS A 282 7.40 4.92 2.19
C HIS A 282 7.04 3.68 3.01
N LEU A 283 7.26 2.48 2.46
CA LEU A 283 7.36 1.27 3.26
C LEU A 283 8.84 1.03 3.57
N ARG A 284 9.16 0.84 4.83
CA ARG A 284 10.50 0.45 5.29
C ARG A 284 10.72 -1.02 5.03
#